data_6e6b047bf37685d6759713f04b84b1d7
#
_entry.id   6e6b047bf37685d6759713f04b84b1d7
#
_cell.length_a   1.000
_cell.length_b   1.000
_cell.length_c   1.000
_cell.angle_alpha   90.00
_cell.angle_beta   90.00
_cell.angle_gamma   90.00
#
_symmetry.space_group_name_H-M   'P 1'
#
loop_
_entity.id
_entity.type
_entity.pdbx_description
1 polymer ?
#
loop_
_entity_poly.entity_id
_entity_poly.type
_entity_poly.pdbx_seq_one_letter_code
_entity_poly.pdbx_strand_id
1 'polypeptide(L)'
;RAYTVVKTAACSAHGCRPRAVRDGDSIANHVQPKVRTHELHNKSKQDLQNQLEELKMELLQLRVQKVAGGAPSKLTRINTTRKNIARVLTVMNIKQRANLREYYKGKKFQPLDLRPKKTRALRRKMTKYERKQMTEREHKRNVHFGTRRYVLKA
;
A
#
# COMPACT_ATOMS: atom_id res chain seq x y z
N ARG A 1 -16.39 -35.27 18.36
CA ARG A 1 -17.66 -34.49 18.43
C ARG A 1 -17.59 -33.43 17.34
N ALA A 2 -18.38 -33.63 16.30
CA ALA A 2 -18.48 -32.79 15.13
C ALA A 2 -19.33 -31.56 15.47
N TYR A 3 -18.82 -30.37 15.16
CA TYR A 3 -19.60 -29.15 15.20
C TYR A 3 -20.12 -28.86 13.79
N THR A 4 -21.41 -29.02 13.66
CA THR A 4 -22.17 -28.67 12.46
C THR A 4 -22.34 -27.15 12.42
N VAL A 5 -21.79 -26.51 11.41
CA VAL A 5 -22.01 -25.08 11.15
C VAL A 5 -23.35 -24.91 10.45
N VAL A 6 -24.31 -24.33 11.13
CA VAL A 6 -25.61 -23.94 10.58
C VAL A 6 -25.42 -22.68 9.73
N LYS A 7 -25.66 -22.81 8.43
CA LYS A 7 -25.84 -21.66 7.51
C LYS A 7 -27.20 -21.04 7.79
N THR A 8 -27.25 -19.86 8.33
CA THR A 8 -28.43 -19.00 8.27
C THR A 8 -28.32 -18.10 7.03
N ALA A 9 -29.12 -18.43 6.04
CA ALA A 9 -29.46 -17.55 4.95
C ALA A 9 -30.62 -16.67 5.40
N ALA A 10 -30.47 -15.36 5.31
CA ALA A 10 -31.56 -14.43 5.05
C ALA A 10 -30.96 -13.02 4.80
N CYS A 11 -30.82 -12.68 3.55
CA CYS A 11 -30.75 -11.26 3.16
C CYS A 11 -31.87 -11.02 2.16
N SER A 12 -32.98 -10.48 2.67
CA SER A 12 -34.16 -10.09 1.92
C SER A 12 -33.89 -8.80 1.15
N ALA A 13 -34.25 -8.84 -0.13
CA ALA A 13 -34.90 -7.81 -0.94
C ALA A 13 -34.51 -6.34 -0.70
N HIS A 14 -33.49 -5.86 -1.39
CA HIS A 14 -33.50 -4.56 -2.05
C HIS A 14 -32.53 -4.65 -3.24
N GLY A 15 -33.07 -4.81 -4.42
CA GLY A 15 -32.63 -4.41 -5.74
C GLY A 15 -31.14 -4.29 -6.05
N CYS A 16 -30.32 -5.32 -5.83
CA CYS A 16 -29.02 -5.44 -6.47
C CYS A 16 -29.26 -5.91 -7.91
N ARG A 17 -29.37 -4.97 -8.85
CA ARG A 17 -29.35 -5.32 -10.28
C ARG A 17 -27.99 -5.94 -10.58
N PRO A 18 -27.94 -7.16 -11.10
CA PRO A 18 -26.67 -7.72 -11.60
C PRO A 18 -26.20 -6.80 -12.74
N ARG A 19 -24.99 -6.29 -12.62
CA ARG A 19 -24.31 -5.56 -13.68
C ARG A 19 -24.20 -6.51 -14.86
N ALA A 20 -25.00 -6.27 -15.90
CA ALA A 20 -24.94 -7.04 -17.13
C ALA A 20 -23.49 -7.09 -17.60
N VAL A 21 -22.93 -8.27 -17.64
CA VAL A 21 -21.71 -8.58 -18.37
C VAL A 21 -22.09 -8.31 -19.83
N ARG A 22 -21.59 -7.23 -20.39
CA ARG A 22 -21.69 -6.97 -21.82
C ARG A 22 -20.68 -7.89 -22.51
N ASP A 23 -21.16 -9.06 -22.88
CA ASP A 23 -20.48 -9.91 -23.83
C ASP A 23 -20.54 -9.21 -25.19
N GLY A 24 -19.39 -9.11 -25.80
CA GLY A 24 -19.29 -8.79 -27.21
C GLY A 24 -19.04 -7.32 -27.52
N ASP A 25 -17.79 -6.99 -27.60
CA ASP A 25 -17.32 -6.23 -28.76
C ASP A 25 -15.85 -6.59 -28.97
N SER A 26 -15.62 -7.55 -29.82
CA SER A 26 -14.33 -7.84 -30.43
C SER A 26 -13.96 -6.73 -31.43
N ILE A 27 -13.82 -5.51 -30.91
CA ILE A 27 -12.95 -4.56 -31.56
C ILE A 27 -11.56 -5.00 -31.16
N ALA A 28 -10.87 -5.66 -32.06
CA ALA A 28 -9.45 -5.94 -31.99
C ALA A 28 -8.67 -4.61 -31.97
N ASN A 29 -8.90 -3.80 -30.96
CA ASN A 29 -8.01 -2.73 -30.58
C ASN A 29 -6.71 -3.41 -30.19
N HIS A 30 -5.70 -3.28 -31.02
CA HIS A 30 -4.31 -3.60 -30.74
C HIS A 30 -3.83 -2.68 -29.59
N VAL A 31 -4.47 -2.87 -28.44
CA VAL A 31 -4.12 -2.22 -27.19
C VAL A 31 -2.79 -2.83 -26.78
N GLN A 32 -1.75 -2.03 -26.77
CA GLN A 32 -0.45 -2.41 -26.21
C GLN A 32 -0.70 -3.08 -24.86
N PRO A 33 -0.09 -4.25 -24.60
CA PRO A 33 -0.33 -4.99 -23.38
C PRO A 33 0.01 -4.09 -22.20
N LYS A 34 -0.96 -3.92 -21.30
CA LYS A 34 -0.73 -3.21 -20.05
C LYS A 34 0.33 -3.96 -19.27
N VAL A 35 1.42 -3.30 -18.96
CA VAL A 35 2.45 -3.88 -18.09
C VAL A 35 1.82 -4.19 -16.72
N ARG A 36 1.91 -5.44 -16.28
CA ARG A 36 1.32 -5.89 -15.02
C ARG A 36 2.32 -5.68 -13.88
N THR A 37 1.87 -5.14 -12.77
CA THR A 37 2.74 -4.81 -11.63
C THR A 37 3.37 -6.03 -10.97
N HIS A 38 2.67 -7.17 -10.92
CA HIS A 38 3.22 -8.40 -10.34
C HIS A 38 4.44 -8.94 -11.13
N GLU A 39 4.44 -8.78 -12.45
CA GLU A 39 5.58 -9.16 -13.30
C GLU A 39 6.79 -8.26 -13.04
N LEU A 40 6.54 -6.96 -12.77
CA LEU A 40 7.60 -6.00 -12.47
C LEU A 40 8.28 -6.26 -11.12
N HIS A 41 7.57 -6.82 -10.14
CA HIS A 41 8.14 -7.13 -8.84
C HIS A 41 9.26 -8.19 -8.91
N ASN A 42 9.25 -9.07 -9.91
CA ASN A 42 10.26 -10.11 -10.09
C ASN A 42 11.51 -9.63 -10.85
N LYS A 43 11.45 -8.44 -11.49
CA LYS A 43 12.55 -7.90 -12.30
C LYS A 43 13.65 -7.27 -11.43
N SER A 44 14.90 -7.28 -11.94
CA SER A 44 16.02 -6.60 -11.31
C SER A 44 15.88 -5.07 -11.39
N LYS A 45 16.70 -4.33 -10.64
CA LYS A 45 16.74 -2.87 -10.71
C LYS A 45 17.16 -2.40 -12.10
N GLN A 46 18.14 -3.05 -12.70
CA GLN A 46 18.65 -2.72 -14.02
C GLN A 46 17.59 -2.91 -15.11
N ASP A 47 16.88 -4.04 -15.09
CA ASP A 47 15.82 -4.31 -16.07
C ASP A 47 14.67 -3.30 -15.96
N LEU A 48 14.33 -2.87 -14.74
CA LEU A 48 13.32 -1.83 -14.54
C LEU A 48 13.77 -0.46 -15.08
N GLN A 49 15.06 -0.14 -14.98
CA GLN A 49 15.61 1.07 -15.55
C GLN A 49 15.60 1.04 -17.08
N ASN A 50 16.06 -0.04 -17.67
CA ASN A 50 16.04 -0.24 -19.13
C ASN A 50 14.61 -0.15 -19.66
N GLN A 51 13.67 -0.84 -19.02
CA GLN A 51 12.25 -0.78 -19.39
C GLN A 51 11.64 0.61 -19.24
N LEU A 52 12.08 1.38 -18.24
CA LEU A 52 11.65 2.76 -18.05
C LEU A 52 12.13 3.66 -19.20
N GLU A 53 13.38 3.50 -19.62
CA GLU A 53 13.98 4.24 -20.73
C GLU A 53 13.27 3.93 -22.06
N GLU A 54 13.03 2.65 -22.34
CA GLU A 54 12.26 2.21 -23.53
C GLU A 54 10.88 2.86 -23.59
N LEU A 55 10.13 2.81 -22.48
CA LEU A 55 8.80 3.42 -22.39
C LEU A 55 8.84 4.95 -22.52
N LYS A 56 9.88 5.60 -22.02
CA LYS A 56 10.06 7.07 -22.18
C LYS A 56 10.35 7.42 -23.64
N MET A 57 11.19 6.64 -24.33
CA MET A 57 11.49 6.83 -25.76
C MET A 57 10.23 6.61 -26.60
N GLU A 58 9.47 5.56 -26.31
CA GLU A 58 8.17 5.33 -26.97
C GLU A 58 7.22 6.51 -26.77
N LEU A 59 7.10 7.02 -25.55
CA LEU A 59 6.25 8.18 -25.25
C LEU A 59 6.70 9.42 -26.05
N LEU A 60 8.00 9.65 -26.18
CA LEU A 60 8.55 10.76 -26.96
C LEU A 60 8.16 10.63 -28.43
N GLN A 61 8.34 9.43 -29.01
CA GLN A 61 7.96 9.17 -30.40
C GLN A 61 6.46 9.38 -30.64
N LEU A 62 5.61 8.90 -29.72
CA LEU A 62 4.16 9.09 -29.82
C LEU A 62 3.75 10.57 -29.72
N ARG A 63 4.46 11.37 -28.93
CA ARG A 63 4.24 12.81 -28.85
C ARG A 63 4.64 13.54 -30.12
N VAL A 64 5.78 13.17 -30.72
CA VAL A 64 6.20 13.71 -32.03
C VAL A 64 5.16 13.36 -33.09
N GLN A 65 4.68 12.13 -33.14
CA GLN A 65 3.63 11.71 -34.07
C GLN A 65 2.31 12.46 -33.83
N LYS A 66 1.98 12.83 -32.58
CA LYS A 66 0.81 13.66 -32.27
C LYS A 66 0.87 15.01 -32.97
N VAL A 67 2.04 15.66 -32.93
CA VAL A 67 2.26 16.97 -33.57
C VAL A 67 2.28 16.85 -35.08
N ALA A 68 2.81 15.75 -35.61
CA ALA A 68 2.89 15.49 -37.04
C ALA A 68 1.57 14.98 -37.69
N GLY A 69 0.44 15.01 -36.97
CA GLY A 69 -0.85 14.54 -37.49
C GLY A 69 -0.99 13.03 -37.60
N GLY A 70 -0.36 12.28 -36.71
CA GLY A 70 -0.38 10.81 -36.71
C GLY A 70 -1.76 10.19 -36.51
N ALA A 71 -1.87 8.92 -36.96
CA ALA A 71 -3.11 8.16 -36.91
C ALA A 71 -3.75 8.07 -35.51
N PRO A 72 -5.09 8.14 -35.40
CA PRO A 72 -5.81 8.09 -34.11
C PRO A 72 -5.44 6.89 -33.23
N SER A 73 -5.20 5.72 -33.86
CA SER A 73 -4.79 4.49 -33.14
C SER A 73 -3.46 4.62 -32.41
N LYS A 74 -2.54 5.46 -32.89
CA LYS A 74 -1.27 5.74 -32.19
C LYS A 74 -1.45 6.73 -31.03
N LEU A 75 -2.41 7.65 -31.14
CA LEU A 75 -2.69 8.64 -30.10
C LEU A 75 -3.29 8.01 -28.83
N THR A 76 -4.09 6.96 -28.98
CA THR A 76 -4.64 6.23 -27.83
C THR A 76 -3.56 5.55 -26.98
N ARG A 77 -2.43 5.17 -27.59
CA ARG A 77 -1.29 4.56 -26.91
C ARG A 77 -0.61 5.48 -25.91
N ILE A 78 -0.64 6.80 -26.14
CA ILE A 78 -0.02 7.78 -25.23
C ILE A 78 -0.49 7.60 -23.79
N ASN A 79 -1.80 7.40 -23.58
CA ASN A 79 -2.32 7.20 -22.24
C ASN A 79 -1.84 5.88 -21.61
N THR A 80 -1.82 4.79 -22.39
CA THR A 80 -1.36 3.48 -21.93
C THR A 80 0.13 3.52 -21.56
N THR A 81 0.97 4.12 -22.40
CA THR A 81 2.41 4.25 -22.16
C THR A 81 2.69 5.11 -20.91
N ARG A 82 1.97 6.23 -20.74
CA ARG A 82 2.07 7.04 -19.52
C ARG A 82 1.74 6.24 -18.25
N LYS A 83 0.70 5.41 -18.29
CA LYS A 83 0.33 4.55 -17.15
C LYS A 83 1.33 3.42 -16.93
N ASN A 84 1.93 2.88 -17.98
CA ASN A 84 2.99 1.89 -17.88
C ASN A 84 4.24 2.49 -17.19
N ILE A 85 4.67 3.69 -17.60
CA ILE A 85 5.76 4.41 -16.91
C ILE A 85 5.45 4.60 -15.43
N ALA A 86 4.23 5.04 -15.09
CA ALA A 86 3.83 5.23 -13.70
C ALA A 86 3.90 3.93 -12.89
N ARG A 87 3.52 2.78 -13.47
CA ARG A 87 3.62 1.47 -12.81
C ARG A 87 5.07 1.07 -12.55
N VAL A 88 5.95 1.23 -13.54
CA VAL A 88 7.38 0.92 -13.38
C VAL A 88 7.99 1.78 -12.28
N LEU A 89 7.77 3.10 -12.30
CA LEU A 89 8.25 4.02 -11.26
C LEU A 89 7.72 3.66 -9.87
N THR A 90 6.46 3.27 -9.76
CA THR A 90 5.85 2.85 -8.50
C THR A 90 6.57 1.63 -7.94
N VAL A 91 6.82 0.60 -8.75
CA VAL A 91 7.51 -0.62 -8.33
C VAL A 91 8.97 -0.32 -7.93
N MET A 92 9.68 0.52 -8.70
CA MET A 92 11.04 0.96 -8.35
C MET A 92 11.07 1.65 -6.98
N ASN A 93 10.13 2.56 -6.74
CA ASN A 93 10.02 3.28 -5.47
C ASN A 93 9.69 2.33 -4.30
N ILE A 94 8.77 1.39 -4.49
CA ILE A 94 8.41 0.40 -3.46
C ILE A 94 9.64 -0.43 -3.08
N LYS A 95 10.39 -0.95 -4.06
CA LYS A 95 11.62 -1.71 -3.81
C LYS A 95 12.69 -0.88 -3.10
N GLN A 96 12.91 0.35 -3.54
CA GLN A 96 13.87 1.25 -2.91
C GLN A 96 13.50 1.56 -1.46
N ARG A 97 12.22 1.84 -1.20
CA ARG A 97 11.74 2.11 0.16
C ARG A 97 11.79 0.87 1.06
N ALA A 98 11.56 -0.32 0.51
CA ALA A 98 11.71 -1.57 1.26
C ALA A 98 13.17 -1.77 1.71
N ASN A 99 14.13 -1.64 0.80
CA ASN A 99 15.56 -1.75 1.12
C ASN A 99 16.00 -0.68 2.14
N LEU A 100 15.51 0.55 2.01
CA LEU A 100 15.80 1.61 2.98
C LEU A 100 15.20 1.30 4.37
N ARG A 101 14.01 0.73 4.45
CA ARG A 101 13.41 0.31 5.72
C ARG A 101 14.25 -0.77 6.41
N GLU A 102 14.77 -1.73 5.65
CA GLU A 102 15.67 -2.76 6.19
C GLU A 102 16.98 -2.14 6.69
N TYR A 103 17.58 -1.24 5.91
CA TYR A 103 18.82 -0.54 6.28
C TYR A 103 18.66 0.29 7.56
N TYR A 104 17.52 0.96 7.74
CA TYR A 104 17.25 1.77 8.94
C TYR A 104 16.60 0.99 10.09
N LYS A 105 16.39 -0.31 9.94
CA LYS A 105 15.87 -1.16 11.00
C LYS A 105 16.83 -1.17 12.19
N GLY A 106 16.34 -0.81 13.38
CA GLY A 106 17.15 -0.71 14.59
C GLY A 106 17.94 0.59 14.78
N LYS A 107 17.97 1.50 13.81
CA LYS A 107 18.59 2.80 13.98
C LYS A 107 17.66 3.77 14.70
N LYS A 108 18.23 4.60 15.60
CA LYS A 108 17.48 5.60 16.38
C LYS A 108 16.78 6.63 15.50
N PHE A 109 17.41 7.07 14.42
CA PHE A 109 16.90 8.08 13.50
C PHE A 109 16.58 7.45 12.15
N GLN A 110 15.38 7.70 11.67
CA GLN A 110 14.90 7.28 10.36
C GLN A 110 14.51 8.51 9.53
N PRO A 111 14.62 8.46 8.20
CA PRO A 111 14.10 9.51 7.33
C PRO A 111 12.61 9.77 7.57
N LEU A 112 12.17 11.01 7.37
CA LEU A 112 10.78 11.41 7.65
C LEU A 112 9.76 10.65 6.80
N ASP A 113 10.09 10.34 5.56
CA ASP A 113 9.24 9.59 4.61
C ASP A 113 9.07 8.11 4.95
N LEU A 114 10.00 7.54 5.72
CA LEU A 114 9.91 6.14 6.18
C LEU A 114 9.21 6.00 7.53
N ARG A 115 9.07 7.08 8.29
CA ARG A 115 8.38 7.08 9.59
C ARG A 115 6.88 6.92 9.41
N PRO A 116 6.19 6.15 10.26
CA PRO A 116 4.74 6.05 10.22
C PRO A 116 4.10 7.41 10.56
N LYS A 117 3.24 7.90 9.67
CA LYS A 117 2.48 9.12 9.91
C LYS A 117 1.29 8.81 10.81
N LYS A 118 1.43 9.09 12.10
CA LYS A 118 0.34 9.05 13.09
C LYS A 118 -0.19 10.48 13.32
N THR A 119 -1.25 10.63 14.09
CA THR A 119 -1.70 11.95 14.54
C THR A 119 -0.64 12.60 15.42
N ARG A 120 -0.62 13.94 15.47
CA ARG A 120 0.32 14.69 16.32
C ARG A 120 0.25 14.28 17.79
N ALA A 121 -0.96 14.08 18.33
CA ALA A 121 -1.18 13.61 19.69
C ALA A 121 -0.54 12.23 19.93
N LEU A 122 -0.74 11.27 19.03
CA LEU A 122 -0.15 9.93 19.14
C LEU A 122 1.38 9.93 19.03
N ARG A 123 1.96 10.83 18.22
CA ARG A 123 3.43 10.96 18.13
C ARG A 123 4.06 11.54 19.38
N ARG A 124 3.32 12.36 20.15
CA ARG A 124 3.76 13.01 21.41
C ARG A 124 3.35 12.28 22.64
N LYS A 125 2.51 11.26 22.53
CA LYS A 125 2.09 10.42 23.64
C LYS A 125 3.32 9.79 24.30
N MET A 126 3.32 9.79 25.63
CA MET A 126 4.34 9.11 26.44
C MET A 126 4.49 7.65 26.03
N THR A 127 5.72 7.17 25.98
CA THR A 127 6.03 5.76 25.73
C THR A 127 5.50 4.89 26.87
N LYS A 128 5.41 3.59 26.62
CA LYS A 128 4.99 2.65 27.66
C LYS A 128 5.95 2.65 28.86
N TYR A 129 7.23 2.86 28.60
CA TYR A 129 8.26 2.96 29.63
C TYR A 129 8.06 4.21 30.49
N GLU A 130 7.98 5.38 29.88
CA GLU A 130 7.76 6.66 30.60
C GLU A 130 6.47 6.65 31.43
N ARG A 131 5.41 6.02 30.94
CA ARG A 131 4.15 5.91 31.67
C ARG A 131 4.22 5.00 32.91
N LYS A 132 5.10 4.00 32.86
CA LYS A 132 5.34 3.09 34.00
C LYS A 132 6.27 3.68 35.04
N GLN A 133 6.99 4.75 34.73
CA GLN A 133 7.85 5.44 35.69
C GLN A 133 6.97 6.04 36.77
N MET A 134 7.30 5.71 38.03
CA MET A 134 6.66 6.27 39.20
C MET A 134 7.64 7.21 39.91
N THR A 135 7.13 8.25 40.52
CA THR A 135 7.94 9.14 41.39
C THR A 135 8.43 8.36 42.62
N GLU A 136 9.56 8.75 43.16
CA GLU A 136 10.11 8.12 44.35
C GLU A 136 9.11 8.15 45.53
N ARG A 137 8.37 9.25 45.67
CA ARG A 137 7.29 9.41 46.68
C ARG A 137 6.17 8.38 46.45
N GLU A 138 5.70 8.21 45.25
CA GLU A 138 4.68 7.21 44.93
C GLU A 138 5.17 5.78 45.16
N HIS A 139 6.42 5.50 44.81
CA HIS A 139 7.03 4.21 45.07
C HIS A 139 7.07 3.90 46.56
N LYS A 140 7.58 4.84 47.42
CA LYS A 140 7.63 4.70 48.85
C LYS A 140 6.23 4.53 49.47
N ARG A 141 5.25 5.31 48.96
CA ARG A 141 3.85 5.20 49.41
C ARG A 141 3.27 3.82 49.06
N ASN A 142 3.47 3.33 47.86
CA ASN A 142 2.95 2.04 47.43
C ASN A 142 3.60 0.86 48.14
N VAL A 143 4.85 0.97 48.54
CA VAL A 143 5.53 -0.05 49.34
C VAL A 143 4.98 -0.04 50.78
N HIS A 144 4.81 1.14 51.39
CA HIS A 144 4.32 1.26 52.76
C HIS A 144 2.82 0.96 52.90
N PHE A 145 2.01 1.47 51.98
CA PHE A 145 0.56 1.27 51.94
C PHE A 145 0.15 0.32 50.79
N GLY A 146 0.75 -0.85 50.77
CA GLY A 146 0.42 -1.85 49.71
C GLY A 146 -1.05 -2.25 49.75
N THR A 147 -1.60 -2.54 48.58
CA THR A 147 -2.99 -3.03 48.45
C THR A 147 -3.14 -4.38 49.15
N ARG A 148 -3.93 -4.44 50.21
CA ARG A 148 -4.20 -5.67 50.96
C ARG A 148 -5.29 -6.47 50.22
N ARG A 149 -5.05 -7.76 49.97
CA ARG A 149 -6.06 -8.68 49.49
C ARG A 149 -6.81 -9.25 50.69
N TYR A 150 -8.10 -9.18 50.64
CA TYR A 150 -8.97 -9.78 51.67
C TYR A 150 -10.15 -10.46 51.03
N VAL A 151 -10.70 -11.44 51.70
CA VAL A 151 -11.91 -12.16 51.31
C VAL A 151 -12.97 -11.92 52.39
N LEU A 152 -14.13 -11.46 51.93
CA LEU A 152 -15.29 -11.39 52.80
C LEU A 152 -15.92 -12.78 52.85
N LYS A 153 -16.07 -13.34 54.06
CA LYS A 153 -16.86 -14.56 54.28
C LYS A 153 -18.29 -14.11 54.50
N ALA A 154 -19.23 -14.76 53.75
CA ALA A 154 -20.66 -14.60 53.95
C ALA A 154 -21.10 -15.40 55.18
#